data_88876c2b476e7e40f82b78da4d889bff
#
_entry.id   88876c2b476e7e40f82b78da4d889bff
#
_cell.length_a   1.000
_cell.length_b   1.000
_cell.length_c   1.000
_cell.angle_alpha   90.00
_cell.angle_beta   90.00
_cell.angle_gamma   90.00
#
_symmetry.space_group_name_H-M   'P 1'
#
loop_
_entity.id
_entity.type
_entity.pdbx_description
1 polymer ?
#
loop_
_entity_poly.entity_id
_entity_poly.type
_entity_poly.pdbx_seq_one_letter_code
_entity_poly.pdbx_strand_id
1 'polypeptide(L)'
;MLLQHFRGNLDSWDPALIDALATARRVITFDNAGVGGSTGTTPDTIELMARDAIAFLAAMQISQADLLGFSIGSFVAQQIALTRPAIVRRLILASSAPQGAAGMHGWAPEVIGAVGTPQTSPEAYLSVFFAPTASSQQAGSEALGRIYARTEDRDTATTWATREAQYDAVCAWGIPDHALLQRLSCLQMPVFVANGDSDPMILPHYSYLLAGLIPQARVKIYPDSAHGFLFQHHAEFAADIEVFLGVPGS
;
A
#
# COMPACT_ATOMS: atom_id res chain seq x y z
N MET A 1 -11.74 -1.60 1.88
CA MET A 1 -10.86 -2.75 1.59
C MET A 1 -9.41 -2.28 1.56
N LEU A 2 -8.52 -3.03 2.16
CA LEU A 2 -7.10 -2.71 2.26
C LEU A 2 -6.29 -3.65 1.35
N LEU A 3 -5.34 -3.08 0.61
CA LEU A 3 -4.45 -3.77 -0.32
C LEU A 3 -3.02 -3.66 0.20
N GLN A 4 -2.39 -4.82 0.45
CA GLN A 4 -1.16 -4.95 1.21
C GLN A 4 0.10 -4.56 0.43
N HIS A 5 1.16 -4.23 1.15
CA HIS A 5 2.48 -3.90 0.61
C HIS A 5 3.25 -5.12 0.09
N PHE A 6 4.42 -4.87 -0.50
CA PHE A 6 5.36 -5.86 -0.99
C PHE A 6 5.67 -6.92 0.08
N ARG A 7 5.46 -8.20 -0.25
CA ARG A 7 5.63 -9.37 0.62
C ARG A 7 4.71 -9.41 1.84
N GLY A 8 3.81 -8.44 2.02
CA GLY A 8 2.88 -8.42 3.13
C GLY A 8 1.74 -9.43 2.96
N ASN A 9 1.35 -10.05 4.07
CA ASN A 9 0.16 -10.88 4.24
C ASN A 9 -0.79 -10.23 5.26
N LEU A 10 -1.88 -10.88 5.65
CA LEU A 10 -2.85 -10.35 6.61
C LEU A 10 -2.20 -9.90 7.92
N ASP A 11 -1.21 -10.66 8.41
CA ASP A 11 -0.50 -10.35 9.66
C ASP A 11 0.48 -9.18 9.57
N SER A 12 0.71 -8.65 8.37
CA SER A 12 1.62 -7.52 8.17
C SER A 12 0.93 -6.16 8.36
N TRP A 13 -0.38 -6.13 8.59
CA TRP A 13 -1.08 -4.93 9.02
C TRP A 13 -0.88 -4.68 10.51
N ASP A 14 -0.50 -3.45 10.89
CA ASP A 14 -0.46 -3.06 12.29
C ASP A 14 -1.88 -3.08 12.88
N PRO A 15 -2.16 -3.90 13.92
CA PRO A 15 -3.47 -3.96 14.56
C PRO A 15 -3.99 -2.61 15.01
N ALA A 16 -3.11 -1.71 15.48
CA ALA A 16 -3.53 -0.39 15.93
C ALA A 16 -4.15 0.45 14.81
N LEU A 17 -3.63 0.35 13.58
CA LEU A 17 -4.24 1.00 12.42
C LEU A 17 -5.59 0.34 12.06
N ILE A 18 -5.62 -1.00 12.03
CA ILE A 18 -6.84 -1.74 11.70
C ILE A 18 -7.97 -1.43 12.69
N ASP A 19 -7.67 -1.47 13.98
CA ASP A 19 -8.63 -1.19 15.05
C ASP A 19 -9.15 0.26 14.97
N ALA A 20 -8.26 1.22 14.73
CA ALA A 20 -8.66 2.62 14.55
C ALA A 20 -9.62 2.81 13.37
N LEU A 21 -9.36 2.17 12.23
CA LEU A 21 -10.25 2.20 11.05
C LEU A 21 -11.55 1.44 11.28
N ALA A 22 -11.52 0.37 12.07
CA ALA A 22 -12.68 -0.47 12.34
C ALA A 22 -13.68 0.13 13.32
N THR A 23 -13.33 1.22 14.02
CA THR A 23 -14.23 1.91 14.95
C THR A 23 -15.49 2.44 14.26
N ALA A 24 -15.40 2.88 13.01
CA ALA A 24 -16.49 3.50 12.27
C ALA A 24 -16.86 2.74 10.98
N ARG A 25 -16.08 1.74 10.56
CA ARG A 25 -16.21 1.13 9.24
C ARG A 25 -15.96 -0.38 9.27
N ARG A 26 -16.61 -1.09 8.34
CA ARG A 26 -16.23 -2.46 8.04
C ARG A 26 -14.87 -2.44 7.30
N VAL A 27 -13.84 -2.97 7.94
CA VAL A 27 -12.52 -3.17 7.34
C VAL A 27 -12.47 -4.55 6.70
N ILE A 28 -11.93 -4.63 5.49
CA ILE A 28 -11.74 -5.87 4.76
C ILE A 28 -10.27 -5.94 4.36
N THR A 29 -9.60 -6.97 4.85
CA THR A 29 -8.25 -7.36 4.46
C THR A 29 -8.31 -8.73 3.79
N PHE A 30 -7.35 -9.05 2.93
CA PHE A 30 -7.24 -10.35 2.29
C PHE A 30 -5.78 -10.61 1.89
N ASP A 31 -5.46 -11.88 1.75
CA ASP A 31 -4.19 -12.29 1.16
C ASP A 31 -4.29 -12.36 -0.36
N ASN A 32 -3.35 -11.75 -1.04
CA ASN A 32 -3.22 -11.88 -2.49
C ASN A 32 -3.01 -13.36 -2.90
N ALA A 33 -3.30 -13.71 -4.14
CA ALA A 33 -3.05 -15.05 -4.65
C ALA A 33 -1.60 -15.49 -4.40
N GLY A 34 -1.43 -16.69 -3.85
CA GLY A 34 -0.12 -17.25 -3.48
C GLY A 34 0.56 -16.62 -2.25
N VAL A 35 -0.18 -15.86 -1.44
CA VAL A 35 0.30 -15.20 -0.22
C VAL A 35 -0.49 -15.73 0.98
N GLY A 36 0.17 -15.91 2.12
CA GLY A 36 -0.47 -16.28 3.39
C GLY A 36 -1.32 -17.53 3.28
N GLY A 37 -2.60 -17.42 3.59
CA GLY A 37 -3.59 -18.49 3.49
C GLY A 37 -4.21 -18.65 2.09
N SER A 38 -3.96 -17.72 1.16
CA SER A 38 -4.53 -17.78 -0.19
C SER A 38 -3.79 -18.77 -1.09
N THR A 39 -4.56 -19.58 -1.82
CA THR A 39 -4.03 -20.52 -2.82
C THR A 39 -3.65 -19.83 -4.13
N GLY A 40 -3.06 -20.57 -5.05
CA GLY A 40 -2.65 -20.09 -6.37
C GLY A 40 -1.20 -19.67 -6.45
N THR A 41 -0.90 -18.86 -7.47
CA THR A 41 0.44 -18.33 -7.73
C THR A 41 0.37 -16.81 -7.75
N THR A 42 1.34 -16.15 -7.12
CA THR A 42 1.41 -14.69 -7.10
C THR A 42 1.59 -14.17 -8.53
N PRO A 43 0.70 -13.29 -9.03
CA PRO A 43 0.87 -12.67 -10.33
C PRO A 43 2.11 -11.76 -10.37
N ASP A 44 2.73 -11.67 -11.54
CA ASP A 44 3.92 -10.85 -11.82
C ASP A 44 3.59 -9.50 -12.47
N THR A 45 2.31 -9.14 -12.54
CA THR A 45 1.84 -7.84 -13.05
C THR A 45 0.78 -7.22 -12.13
N ILE A 46 0.77 -5.90 -12.05
CA ILE A 46 -0.24 -5.14 -11.28
C ILE A 46 -1.63 -5.36 -11.85
N GLU A 47 -1.77 -5.50 -13.16
CA GLU A 47 -3.04 -5.76 -13.86
C GLU A 47 -3.68 -7.07 -13.40
N LEU A 48 -2.90 -8.14 -13.29
CA LEU A 48 -3.38 -9.45 -12.82
C LEU A 48 -3.74 -9.41 -11.32
N MET A 49 -2.92 -8.76 -10.48
CA MET A 49 -3.23 -8.56 -9.07
C MET A 49 -4.54 -7.77 -8.89
N ALA A 50 -4.75 -6.72 -9.69
CA ALA A 50 -5.99 -5.94 -9.67
C ALA A 50 -7.21 -6.77 -10.09
N ARG A 51 -7.07 -7.63 -11.10
CA ARG A 51 -8.12 -8.56 -11.52
C ARG A 51 -8.52 -9.52 -10.41
N ASP A 52 -7.55 -10.07 -9.69
CA ASP A 52 -7.80 -10.98 -8.58
C ASP A 52 -8.50 -10.27 -7.40
N ALA A 53 -8.09 -9.04 -7.09
CA ALA A 53 -8.76 -8.22 -6.08
C ALA A 53 -10.21 -7.84 -6.47
N ILE A 54 -10.47 -7.58 -7.75
CA ILE A 54 -11.82 -7.36 -8.28
C ILE A 54 -12.66 -8.64 -8.17
N ALA A 55 -12.09 -9.80 -8.50
CA ALA A 55 -12.76 -11.08 -8.36
C ALA A 55 -13.09 -11.40 -6.89
N PHE A 56 -12.20 -11.07 -5.96
CA PHE A 56 -12.46 -11.20 -4.52
C PHE A 56 -13.65 -10.32 -4.08
N LEU A 57 -13.70 -9.05 -4.49
CA LEU A 57 -14.83 -8.17 -4.19
C LEU A 57 -16.15 -8.74 -4.73
N ALA A 58 -16.13 -9.25 -5.96
CA ALA A 58 -17.30 -9.86 -6.58
C ALA A 58 -17.76 -11.12 -5.82
N ALA A 59 -16.83 -12.00 -5.42
CA ALA A 59 -17.12 -13.19 -4.62
C ALA A 59 -17.73 -12.84 -3.26
N MET A 60 -17.29 -11.73 -2.67
CA MET A 60 -17.84 -11.18 -1.42
C MET A 60 -19.16 -10.41 -1.62
N GLN A 61 -19.67 -10.33 -2.85
CA GLN A 61 -20.87 -9.56 -3.22
C GLN A 61 -20.78 -8.07 -2.85
N ILE A 62 -19.57 -7.50 -2.94
CA ILE A 62 -19.30 -6.09 -2.66
C ILE A 62 -19.31 -5.35 -4.00
N SER A 63 -20.36 -4.58 -4.23
CA SER A 63 -20.54 -3.81 -5.46
C SER A 63 -19.75 -2.49 -5.47
N GLN A 64 -19.44 -1.92 -4.30
CA GLN A 64 -18.67 -0.70 -4.16
C GLN A 64 -17.90 -0.68 -2.83
N ALA A 65 -16.67 -0.19 -2.84
CA ALA A 65 -15.82 -0.07 -1.67
C ALA A 65 -14.95 1.20 -1.71
N ASP A 66 -14.53 1.65 -0.54
CA ASP A 66 -13.35 2.51 -0.41
C ASP A 66 -12.11 1.62 -0.46
N LEU A 67 -11.11 2.02 -1.24
CA LEU A 67 -9.85 1.29 -1.33
C LEU A 67 -8.73 2.07 -0.63
N LEU A 68 -8.01 1.40 0.24
CA LEU A 68 -6.72 1.84 0.77
C LEU A 68 -5.66 0.91 0.25
N GLY A 69 -4.78 1.40 -0.62
CA GLY A 69 -3.62 0.66 -1.09
C GLY A 69 -2.35 1.18 -0.45
N PHE A 70 -1.52 0.28 0.08
CA PHE A 70 -0.22 0.60 0.62
C PHE A 70 0.89 0.04 -0.26
N SER A 71 1.85 0.88 -0.68
CA SER A 71 2.99 0.46 -1.50
C SER A 71 2.52 -0.21 -2.80
N ILE A 72 2.95 -1.43 -3.14
CA ILE A 72 2.45 -2.18 -4.31
C ILE A 72 0.91 -2.30 -4.29
N GLY A 73 0.29 -2.41 -3.13
CA GLY A 73 -1.16 -2.39 -3.00
C GLY A 73 -1.80 -1.10 -3.50
N SER A 74 -1.07 0.02 -3.45
CA SER A 74 -1.52 1.31 -4.00
C SER A 74 -1.49 1.32 -5.54
N PHE A 75 -0.56 0.59 -6.15
CA PHE A 75 -0.52 0.38 -7.60
C PHE A 75 -1.72 -0.46 -8.05
N VAL A 76 -1.98 -1.53 -7.31
CA VAL A 76 -3.18 -2.37 -7.52
C VAL A 76 -4.46 -1.54 -7.38
N ALA A 77 -4.55 -0.68 -6.36
CA ALA A 77 -5.70 0.20 -6.15
C ALA A 77 -5.90 1.20 -7.30
N GLN A 78 -4.82 1.81 -7.83
CA GLN A 78 -4.86 2.67 -9.02
C GLN A 78 -5.39 1.89 -10.23
N GLN A 79 -4.89 0.69 -10.46
CA GLN A 79 -5.30 -0.14 -11.59
C GLN A 79 -6.77 -0.57 -11.48
N ILE A 80 -7.27 -0.91 -10.29
CA ILE A 80 -8.69 -1.16 -10.05
C ILE A 80 -9.51 0.08 -10.40
N ALA A 81 -9.12 1.25 -9.89
CA ALA A 81 -9.85 2.50 -10.11
C ALA A 81 -9.88 2.92 -11.59
N LEU A 82 -8.82 2.65 -12.35
CA LEU A 82 -8.76 2.91 -13.79
C LEU A 82 -9.59 1.93 -14.63
N THR A 83 -9.66 0.66 -14.22
CA THR A 83 -10.32 -0.39 -15.01
C THR A 83 -11.78 -0.64 -14.60
N ARG A 84 -12.12 -0.38 -13.35
CA ARG A 84 -13.46 -0.58 -12.77
C ARG A 84 -13.85 0.58 -11.85
N PRO A 85 -13.89 1.82 -12.34
CA PRO A 85 -14.14 3.01 -11.51
C PRO A 85 -15.45 2.93 -10.72
N ALA A 86 -16.48 2.25 -11.23
CA ALA A 86 -17.77 2.11 -10.57
C ALA A 86 -17.72 1.37 -9.23
N ILE A 87 -16.72 0.50 -9.00
CA ILE A 87 -16.59 -0.23 -7.73
C ILE A 87 -15.80 0.55 -6.68
N VAL A 88 -15.19 1.69 -7.04
CA VAL A 88 -14.36 2.49 -6.14
C VAL A 88 -15.10 3.78 -5.79
N ARG A 89 -15.52 3.91 -4.53
CA ARG A 89 -16.17 5.12 -4.02
C ARG A 89 -15.15 6.23 -3.75
N ARG A 90 -14.10 5.90 -3.03
CA ARG A 90 -12.97 6.77 -2.71
C ARG A 90 -11.68 5.96 -2.69
N LEU A 91 -10.57 6.60 -3.01
CA LEU A 91 -9.27 5.94 -3.16
C LEU A 91 -8.25 6.57 -2.22
N ILE A 92 -7.57 5.76 -1.41
CA ILE A 92 -6.46 6.17 -0.56
C ILE A 92 -5.19 5.48 -1.07
N LEU A 93 -4.18 6.27 -1.39
CA LEU A 93 -2.89 5.83 -1.92
C LEU A 93 -1.80 6.16 -0.90
N ALA A 94 -1.38 5.17 -0.13
CA ALA A 94 -0.33 5.28 0.87
C ALA A 94 1.02 4.82 0.30
N SER A 95 2.06 5.64 0.41
CA SER A 95 3.41 5.40 -0.12
C SER A 95 3.35 4.91 -1.57
N SER A 96 2.91 5.78 -2.48
CA SER A 96 2.51 5.44 -3.84
C SER A 96 3.24 6.25 -4.90
N ALA A 97 3.34 5.66 -6.10
CA ALA A 97 3.83 6.32 -7.31
C ALA A 97 2.93 6.00 -8.51
N PRO A 98 2.82 6.91 -9.50
CA PRO A 98 2.05 6.64 -10.71
C PRO A 98 2.76 5.64 -11.62
N GLN A 99 1.97 4.85 -12.37
CA GLN A 99 2.52 4.01 -13.42
C GLN A 99 3.22 4.87 -14.49
N GLY A 100 4.39 4.42 -14.92
CA GLY A 100 5.17 5.11 -15.92
C GLY A 100 6.02 6.29 -15.42
N ALA A 101 6.10 6.50 -14.10
CA ALA A 101 6.96 7.52 -13.52
C ALA A 101 8.44 7.15 -13.63
N ALA A 102 9.25 8.09 -14.11
CA ALA A 102 10.70 7.89 -14.19
C ALA A 102 11.29 7.65 -12.79
N GLY A 103 12.24 6.72 -12.68
CA GLY A 103 12.93 6.38 -11.44
C GLY A 103 12.27 5.28 -10.61
N MET A 104 11.07 4.80 -11.00
CA MET A 104 10.36 3.73 -10.27
C MET A 104 10.61 2.32 -10.83
N HIS A 105 11.44 2.15 -11.86
CA HIS A 105 11.74 0.86 -12.48
C HIS A 105 12.70 -0.04 -11.65
N GLY A 106 13.03 0.36 -10.43
CA GLY A 106 13.88 -0.35 -9.49
C GLY A 106 14.07 0.47 -8.22
N TRP A 107 14.50 -0.19 -7.16
CA TRP A 107 14.83 0.47 -5.90
C TRP A 107 16.32 0.75 -5.78
N ALA A 108 16.67 1.71 -4.93
CA ALA A 108 18.05 1.99 -4.58
C ALA A 108 18.74 0.74 -3.97
N PRO A 109 20.07 0.57 -4.17
CA PRO A 109 20.78 -0.61 -3.67
C PRO A 109 20.59 -0.87 -2.16
N GLU A 110 20.46 0.18 -1.37
CA GLU A 110 20.25 0.10 0.08
C GLU A 110 18.88 -0.52 0.41
N VAL A 111 17.85 -0.13 -0.33
CA VAL A 111 16.50 -0.69 -0.18
C VAL A 111 16.48 -2.16 -0.62
N ILE A 112 17.11 -2.49 -1.76
CA ILE A 112 17.23 -3.88 -2.22
C ILE A 112 18.00 -4.72 -1.20
N GLY A 113 19.09 -4.20 -0.66
CA GLY A 113 19.88 -4.88 0.36
C GLY A 113 19.11 -5.15 1.66
N ALA A 114 18.17 -4.26 2.01
CA ALA A 114 17.34 -4.40 3.20
C ALA A 114 16.16 -5.37 3.00
N VAL A 115 15.28 -5.09 2.03
CA VAL A 115 13.99 -5.81 1.89
C VAL A 115 13.95 -6.80 0.72
N GLY A 116 14.97 -6.80 -0.12
CA GLY A 116 15.09 -7.69 -1.28
C GLY A 116 15.71 -9.06 -0.99
N THR A 117 16.18 -9.32 0.23
CA THR A 117 16.80 -10.57 0.67
C THR A 117 15.77 -11.68 0.93
N PRO A 118 16.16 -12.97 1.00
CA PRO A 118 15.23 -14.05 1.31
C PRO A 118 14.46 -13.84 2.62
N GLN A 119 15.13 -13.31 3.64
CA GLN A 119 14.51 -12.96 4.92
C GLN A 119 14.88 -11.51 5.27
N THR A 120 13.87 -10.70 5.56
CA THR A 120 14.05 -9.33 6.04
C THR A 120 14.20 -9.35 7.55
N SER A 121 15.34 -8.90 8.07
CA SER A 121 15.50 -8.75 9.53
C SER A 121 14.68 -7.57 10.06
N PRO A 122 14.37 -7.55 11.38
CA PRO A 122 13.72 -6.38 11.99
C PRO A 122 14.48 -5.07 11.73
N GLU A 123 15.81 -5.09 11.83
CA GLU A 123 16.66 -3.91 11.60
C GLU A 123 16.56 -3.43 10.13
N ALA A 124 16.60 -4.38 9.19
CA ALA A 124 16.44 -4.08 7.77
C ALA A 124 15.04 -3.52 7.45
N TYR A 125 14.00 -4.06 8.09
CA TYR A 125 12.65 -3.52 7.98
C TYR A 125 12.58 -2.10 8.53
N LEU A 126 13.09 -1.86 9.74
CA LEU A 126 13.11 -0.54 10.37
C LEU A 126 13.87 0.50 9.54
N SER A 127 14.97 0.12 8.89
CA SER A 127 15.78 1.05 8.08
C SER A 127 15.08 1.59 6.84
N VAL A 128 14.05 0.88 6.32
CA VAL A 128 13.28 1.28 5.14
C VAL A 128 11.93 1.88 5.53
N PHE A 129 11.28 1.30 6.54
CA PHE A 129 9.91 1.67 6.91
C PHE A 129 9.85 2.87 7.86
N PHE A 130 10.94 3.18 8.57
CA PHE A 130 10.97 4.26 9.57
C PHE A 130 12.18 5.17 9.35
N ALA A 131 12.01 6.47 9.60
CA ALA A 131 13.11 7.42 9.47
C ALA A 131 14.25 7.13 10.46
N PRO A 132 15.51 7.53 10.18
CA PRO A 132 16.67 7.20 11.02
C PRO A 132 16.75 8.06 12.29
N THR A 133 15.64 8.60 12.77
CA THR A 133 15.53 9.37 14.03
C THR A 133 15.16 8.46 15.19
N ALA A 134 15.49 8.84 16.39
CA ALA A 134 15.17 8.05 17.58
C ALA A 134 13.65 7.87 17.76
N SER A 135 12.86 8.91 17.49
CA SER A 135 11.40 8.89 17.56
C SER A 135 10.78 7.91 16.57
N SER A 136 11.20 7.96 15.31
CA SER A 136 10.67 7.08 14.26
C SER A 136 11.09 5.62 14.47
N GLN A 137 12.35 5.35 14.87
CA GLN A 137 12.82 4.00 15.16
C GLN A 137 12.13 3.40 16.39
N GLN A 138 11.83 4.19 17.41
CA GLN A 138 11.04 3.75 18.57
C GLN A 138 9.61 3.38 18.13
N ALA A 139 8.93 4.25 17.38
CA ALA A 139 7.60 3.98 16.84
C ALA A 139 7.57 2.71 15.95
N GLY A 140 8.65 2.51 15.18
CA GLY A 140 8.83 1.30 14.37
C GLY A 140 8.95 0.04 15.21
N SER A 141 9.74 0.07 16.27
CA SER A 141 9.88 -1.04 17.21
C SER A 141 8.55 -1.39 17.88
N GLU A 142 7.77 -0.39 18.26
CA GLU A 142 6.44 -0.56 18.82
C GLU A 142 5.46 -1.16 17.80
N ALA A 143 5.48 -0.68 16.55
CA ALA A 143 4.66 -1.22 15.47
C ALA A 143 5.00 -2.71 15.19
N LEU A 144 6.28 -3.06 15.10
CA LEU A 144 6.71 -4.45 14.98
C LEU A 144 6.25 -5.29 16.19
N GLY A 145 6.36 -4.76 17.40
CA GLY A 145 5.84 -5.42 18.60
C GLY A 145 4.36 -5.76 18.49
N ARG A 146 3.53 -4.86 17.97
CA ARG A 146 2.09 -5.09 17.75
C ARG A 146 1.84 -6.11 16.62
N ILE A 147 2.54 -5.98 15.49
CA ILE A 147 2.42 -6.88 14.33
C ILE A 147 2.79 -8.33 14.70
N TYR A 148 3.78 -8.52 15.56
CA TYR A 148 4.23 -9.85 16.00
C TYR A 148 3.64 -10.31 17.32
N ALA A 149 2.70 -9.56 17.91
CA ALA A 149 2.07 -9.95 19.18
C ALA A 149 1.22 -11.22 19.06
N ARG A 150 0.53 -11.43 17.92
CA ARG A 150 -0.18 -12.67 17.64
C ARG A 150 0.82 -13.78 17.28
N THR A 151 0.82 -14.86 18.03
CA THR A 151 1.72 -16.00 17.83
C THR A 151 1.02 -17.26 17.31
N GLU A 152 -0.33 -17.33 17.45
CA GLU A 152 -1.14 -18.45 17.00
C GLU A 152 -1.86 -18.11 15.71
N ASP A 153 -2.10 -19.12 14.87
CA ASP A 153 -2.81 -19.02 13.59
C ASP A 153 -2.29 -17.92 12.67
N ARG A 154 -0.97 -17.70 12.68
CA ARG A 154 -0.33 -16.74 11.77
C ARG A 154 -0.28 -17.29 10.35
N ASP A 155 -0.37 -16.38 9.40
CA ASP A 155 -0.13 -16.69 8.01
C ASP A 155 1.30 -17.18 7.76
N THR A 156 1.45 -18.03 6.79
CA THR A 156 2.78 -18.47 6.34
C THR A 156 3.55 -17.29 5.76
N ALA A 157 4.86 -17.28 6.03
CA ALA A 157 5.75 -16.27 5.47
C ALA A 157 5.72 -16.31 3.93
N THR A 158 5.81 -15.14 3.31
CA THR A 158 5.86 -15.01 1.84
C THR A 158 7.07 -15.71 1.26
N THR A 159 6.84 -16.44 0.17
CA THR A 159 7.88 -17.22 -0.51
C THR A 159 8.82 -16.33 -1.33
N TRP A 160 9.97 -16.89 -1.72
CA TRP A 160 10.86 -16.22 -2.65
C TRP A 160 10.22 -16.00 -4.03
N ALA A 161 9.46 -16.98 -4.52
CA ALA A 161 8.70 -16.84 -5.80
C ALA A 161 7.70 -15.69 -5.75
N THR A 162 6.98 -15.51 -4.64
CA THR A 162 6.12 -14.33 -4.42
C THR A 162 6.91 -13.03 -4.46
N ARG A 163 8.07 -13.00 -3.80
CA ARG A 163 8.96 -11.83 -3.81
C ARG A 163 9.38 -11.46 -5.24
N GLU A 164 9.79 -12.44 -6.04
CA GLU A 164 10.23 -12.21 -7.43
C GLU A 164 9.07 -11.68 -8.28
N ALA A 165 7.94 -12.36 -8.27
CA ALA A 165 6.76 -11.94 -9.02
C ALA A 165 6.31 -10.50 -8.68
N GLN A 166 6.26 -10.16 -7.39
CA GLN A 166 5.90 -8.80 -6.97
C GLN A 166 6.97 -7.77 -7.35
N TYR A 167 8.25 -8.13 -7.30
CA TYR A 167 9.33 -7.21 -7.70
C TYR A 167 9.31 -6.95 -9.22
N ASP A 168 9.06 -7.98 -10.02
CA ASP A 168 8.89 -7.84 -11.46
C ASP A 168 7.70 -6.91 -11.77
N ALA A 169 6.59 -7.06 -11.05
CA ALA A 169 5.43 -6.16 -11.17
C ALA A 169 5.78 -4.70 -10.82
N VAL A 170 6.58 -4.46 -9.76
CA VAL A 170 7.05 -3.12 -9.38
C VAL A 170 7.97 -2.54 -10.45
N CYS A 171 8.92 -3.32 -10.95
CA CYS A 171 9.83 -2.87 -12.01
C CYS A 171 9.08 -2.53 -13.29
N ALA A 172 8.13 -3.37 -13.70
CA ALA A 172 7.29 -3.11 -14.87
C ALA A 172 6.41 -1.85 -14.70
N TRP A 173 5.86 -1.63 -13.50
CA TRP A 173 5.09 -0.43 -13.17
C TRP A 173 5.89 0.85 -13.35
N GLY A 174 7.17 0.81 -13.00
CA GLY A 174 8.08 1.96 -13.04
C GLY A 174 8.77 2.18 -14.37
N ILE A 175 8.51 1.42 -15.43
CA ILE A 175 9.07 1.70 -16.77
C ILE A 175 8.50 3.05 -17.25
N PRO A 176 9.36 4.04 -17.57
CA PRO A 176 8.88 5.36 -17.95
C PRO A 176 7.97 5.34 -19.18
N ASP A 177 6.74 5.82 -19.01
CA ASP A 177 5.75 5.93 -20.08
C ASP A 177 4.80 7.11 -19.82
N HIS A 178 4.90 8.16 -20.65
CA HIS A 178 4.09 9.35 -20.51
C HIS A 178 2.59 9.09 -20.72
N ALA A 179 2.23 8.16 -21.59
CA ALA A 179 0.83 7.83 -21.85
C ALA A 179 0.19 7.16 -20.61
N LEU A 180 0.93 6.32 -19.91
CA LEU A 180 0.48 5.69 -18.66
C LEU A 180 0.28 6.72 -17.55
N LEU A 181 1.16 7.72 -17.44
CA LEU A 181 0.97 8.83 -16.50
C LEU A 181 -0.34 9.59 -16.77
N GLN A 182 -0.65 9.89 -18.04
CA GLN A 182 -1.84 10.64 -18.42
C GLN A 182 -3.16 9.90 -18.10
N ARG A 183 -3.15 8.58 -17.97
CA ARG A 183 -4.34 7.79 -17.58
C ARG A 183 -4.92 8.23 -16.24
N LEU A 184 -4.10 8.76 -15.32
CA LEU A 184 -4.56 9.20 -13.99
C LEU A 184 -5.54 10.36 -14.05
N SER A 185 -5.53 11.17 -15.12
CA SER A 185 -6.53 12.23 -15.34
C SER A 185 -7.95 11.68 -15.52
N CYS A 186 -8.10 10.38 -15.81
CA CYS A 186 -9.40 9.73 -15.94
C CYS A 186 -10.02 9.34 -14.58
N LEU A 187 -9.28 9.42 -13.47
CA LEU A 187 -9.80 9.13 -12.14
C LEU A 187 -10.73 10.25 -11.67
N GLN A 188 -12.03 9.94 -11.56
CA GLN A 188 -13.07 10.93 -11.21
C GLN A 188 -13.53 10.85 -9.75
N MET A 189 -13.18 9.76 -9.04
CA MET A 189 -13.46 9.66 -7.61
C MET A 189 -12.50 10.52 -6.78
N PRO A 190 -12.89 10.93 -5.57
CA PRO A 190 -11.96 11.58 -4.64
C PRO A 190 -10.77 10.66 -4.32
N VAL A 191 -9.56 11.24 -4.30
CA VAL A 191 -8.31 10.52 -4.00
C VAL A 191 -7.56 11.21 -2.86
N PHE A 192 -7.12 10.44 -1.88
CA PHE A 192 -6.21 10.88 -0.83
C PHE A 192 -4.86 10.20 -1.00
N VAL A 193 -3.83 10.98 -1.24
CA VAL A 193 -2.45 10.54 -1.38
C VAL A 193 -1.70 10.87 -0.10
N ALA A 194 -1.03 9.88 0.48
CA ALA A 194 -0.28 10.03 1.74
C ALA A 194 1.09 9.36 1.66
N ASN A 195 2.12 9.97 2.25
CA ASN A 195 3.45 9.38 2.33
C ASN A 195 4.22 9.93 3.53
N GLY A 196 5.30 9.25 3.93
CA GLY A 196 6.32 9.81 4.83
C GLY A 196 7.25 10.78 4.09
N ASP A 197 7.80 11.75 4.81
CA ASP A 197 8.71 12.77 4.23
C ASP A 197 10.09 12.20 3.84
N SER A 198 10.44 11.04 4.38
CA SER A 198 11.75 10.40 4.24
C SER A 198 11.65 8.98 3.66
N ASP A 199 10.59 8.66 2.90
CA ASP A 199 10.40 7.35 2.27
C ASP A 199 11.52 7.08 1.24
N PRO A 200 12.41 6.08 1.47
CA PRO A 200 13.50 5.77 0.56
C PRO A 200 13.09 4.82 -0.57
N MET A 201 11.93 4.14 -0.43
CA MET A 201 11.45 3.15 -1.39
C MET A 201 10.59 3.79 -2.47
N ILE A 202 9.65 4.64 -2.07
CA ILE A 202 8.79 5.42 -2.95
C ILE A 202 8.87 6.88 -2.55
N LEU A 203 9.77 7.60 -3.19
CA LEU A 203 10.14 8.96 -2.80
C LEU A 203 8.93 9.90 -2.74
N PRO A 204 8.87 10.82 -1.75
CA PRO A 204 7.69 11.68 -1.52
C PRO A 204 7.28 12.56 -2.72
N HIS A 205 8.20 12.86 -3.64
CA HIS A 205 7.87 13.65 -4.83
C HIS A 205 6.84 12.97 -5.75
N TYR A 206 6.73 11.61 -5.72
CA TYR A 206 5.69 10.90 -6.47
C TYR A 206 4.29 11.17 -5.92
N SER A 207 4.16 11.45 -4.63
CA SER A 207 2.88 11.84 -4.03
C SER A 207 2.38 13.18 -4.59
N TYR A 208 3.28 14.15 -4.79
CA TYR A 208 2.94 15.42 -5.44
C TYR A 208 2.65 15.24 -6.92
N LEU A 209 3.38 14.33 -7.60
CA LEU A 209 3.11 14.01 -9.01
C LEU A 209 1.71 13.39 -9.16
N LEU A 210 1.34 12.43 -8.29
CA LEU A 210 -0.01 11.86 -8.26
C LEU A 210 -1.07 12.94 -8.06
N ALA A 211 -0.87 13.83 -7.08
CA ALA A 211 -1.82 14.92 -6.80
C ALA A 211 -1.94 15.92 -7.95
N GLY A 212 -0.87 16.12 -8.71
CA GLY A 212 -0.89 16.97 -9.91
C GLY A 212 -1.57 16.35 -11.13
N LEU A 213 -1.61 15.01 -11.21
CA LEU A 213 -2.21 14.28 -12.33
C LEU A 213 -3.68 13.91 -12.11
N ILE A 214 -4.09 13.71 -10.85
CA ILE A 214 -5.44 13.25 -10.49
C ILE A 214 -6.33 14.45 -10.15
N PRO A 215 -7.46 14.69 -10.86
CA PRO A 215 -8.25 15.91 -10.72
C PRO A 215 -8.79 16.22 -9.33
N GLN A 216 -9.15 15.17 -8.56
CA GLN A 216 -9.74 15.32 -7.21
C GLN A 216 -8.81 14.77 -6.11
N ALA A 217 -7.50 14.89 -6.31
CA ALA A 217 -6.53 14.42 -5.33
C ALA A 217 -6.25 15.45 -4.24
N ARG A 218 -6.08 14.96 -3.02
CA ARG A 218 -5.48 15.68 -1.88
C ARG A 218 -4.23 14.95 -1.48
N VAL A 219 -3.20 15.68 -1.04
CA VAL A 219 -1.93 15.11 -0.59
C VAL A 219 -1.62 15.54 0.83
N LYS A 220 -1.11 14.60 1.63
CA LYS A 220 -0.53 14.88 2.94
C LYS A 220 0.79 14.10 3.09
N ILE A 221 1.83 14.80 3.52
CA ILE A 221 3.13 14.21 3.86
C ILE A 221 3.27 14.23 5.38
N TYR A 222 3.57 13.08 5.96
CA TYR A 222 3.74 12.90 7.39
C TYR A 222 5.22 13.13 7.76
N PRO A 223 5.50 14.00 8.73
CA PRO A 223 6.88 14.34 9.09
C PRO A 223 7.56 13.21 9.86
N ASP A 224 8.89 13.22 9.85
CA ASP A 224 9.72 12.27 10.61
C ASP A 224 9.35 10.81 10.38
N SER A 225 9.00 10.45 9.14
CA SER A 225 8.55 9.09 8.83
C SER A 225 8.96 8.65 7.42
N ALA A 226 9.09 7.35 7.23
CA ALA A 226 9.50 6.77 5.96
C ALA A 226 8.36 5.93 5.35
N HIS A 227 8.69 4.82 4.68
CA HIS A 227 7.72 3.99 3.95
C HIS A 227 6.55 3.50 4.82
N GLY A 228 6.82 3.21 6.11
CA GLY A 228 5.83 2.76 7.10
C GLY A 228 5.11 3.88 7.85
N PHE A 229 5.03 5.10 7.31
CA PHE A 229 4.41 6.26 7.98
C PHE A 229 3.04 5.95 8.59
N LEU A 230 2.24 5.13 7.90
CA LEU A 230 0.88 4.76 8.33
C LEU A 230 0.86 3.89 9.60
N PHE A 231 1.95 3.23 9.94
CA PHE A 231 2.12 2.48 11.19
C PHE A 231 2.64 3.40 12.30
N GLN A 232 3.55 4.30 11.98
CA GLN A 232 4.06 5.30 12.93
C GLN A 232 2.98 6.29 13.34
N HIS A 233 2.25 6.83 12.37
CA HIS A 233 1.18 7.82 12.56
C HIS A 233 -0.22 7.19 12.50
N HIS A 234 -0.38 5.93 12.95
CA HIS A 234 -1.62 5.17 12.76
C HIS A 234 -2.89 5.89 13.23
N ALA A 235 -2.85 6.55 14.37
CA ALA A 235 -3.99 7.28 14.91
C ALA A 235 -4.32 8.53 14.08
N GLU A 236 -3.32 9.33 13.72
CA GLU A 236 -3.49 10.52 12.89
C GLU A 236 -3.95 10.14 11.49
N PHE A 237 -3.31 9.14 10.87
CA PHE A 237 -3.68 8.66 9.54
C PHE A 237 -5.11 8.10 9.50
N ALA A 238 -5.53 7.34 10.51
CA ALA A 238 -6.90 6.87 10.61
C ALA A 238 -7.90 8.04 10.74
N ALA A 239 -7.58 9.07 11.53
CA ALA A 239 -8.42 10.27 11.66
C ALA A 239 -8.53 11.03 10.32
N ASP A 240 -7.42 11.20 9.60
CA ASP A 240 -7.43 11.83 8.26
C ASP A 240 -8.28 11.02 7.26
N ILE A 241 -8.18 9.69 7.30
CA ILE A 241 -9.02 8.80 6.48
C ILE A 241 -10.50 8.99 6.82
N GLU A 242 -10.87 9.04 8.10
CA GLU A 242 -12.26 9.24 8.52
C GLU A 242 -12.81 10.58 8.00
N VAL A 243 -12.04 11.66 8.12
CA VAL A 243 -12.40 12.97 7.56
C VAL A 243 -12.55 12.90 6.04
N PHE A 244 -11.63 12.22 5.36
CA PHE A 244 -11.67 12.06 3.90
C PHE A 244 -12.85 11.20 3.43
N LEU A 245 -13.15 10.10 4.11
CA LEU A 245 -14.22 9.19 3.74
C LEU A 245 -15.62 9.73 4.09
N GLY A 246 -15.70 10.74 4.98
CA GLY A 246 -16.99 11.33 5.41
C GLY A 246 -17.84 10.35 6.23
N VAL A 247 -19.05 10.76 6.55
CA VAL A 247 -19.98 9.92 7.33
C VAL A 247 -20.35 8.66 6.54
N PRO A 248 -20.37 7.46 7.16
CA PRO A 248 -20.84 6.24 6.52
C PRO A 248 -22.26 6.42 5.96
N GLY A 249 -22.43 6.18 4.64
CA GLY A 249 -23.75 6.28 3.98
C GLY A 249 -24.14 7.65 3.44
N SER A 250 -23.23 8.64 3.47
CA SER A 250 -23.42 9.95 2.79
C SER A 250 -22.90 9.92 1.35
#